data_0d1ceee483de74462a3b631047c77b2f
#
_entry.id   0d1ceee483de74462a3b631047c77b2f
#
_cell.length_a   1.000
_cell.length_b   1.000
_cell.length_c   1.000
_cell.angle_alpha   90.00
_cell.angle_beta   90.00
_cell.angle_gamma   90.00
#
_symmetry.space_group_name_H-M   'P 1'
#
loop_
_entity.id
_entity.type
_entity.pdbx_description
1 polymer ?
#
loop_
_entity_poly.entity_id
_entity_poly.type
_entity_poly.pdbx_seq_one_letter_code
_entity_poly.pdbx_strand_id
1 'polypeptide(L)'
;MPLALNLLSPTAVSSRESTSARWILVADGDEAAANRVAGFLLHARFRAYPAARGLDALRLARRHRLGLAVVDVDLLDMTGCDLVRQLRAIEPALPVVMTTGDYRPTTEVEARQLGIVQYTHKPVDLRRLGLVIARIFAADAELRLALDAPGPGG
;
A
#
# COMPACT_ATOMS: atom_id res chain seq x y z
N MET A 1 -21.20 -3.63 35.42
CA MET A 1 -20.29 -4.66 34.94
C MET A 1 -19.52 -4.12 33.74
N PRO A 2 -18.30 -3.70 33.95
CA PRO A 2 -17.51 -3.11 32.89
C PRO A 2 -17.05 -4.07 31.80
N LEU A 3 -17.13 -5.35 32.05
CA LEU A 3 -16.65 -6.40 31.14
C LEU A 3 -17.44 -6.49 29.82
N ALA A 4 -18.74 -6.28 29.87
CA ALA A 4 -19.59 -6.34 28.67
C ALA A 4 -19.32 -5.19 27.71
N LEU A 5 -19.02 -4.01 28.23
CA LEU A 5 -18.69 -2.84 27.43
C LEU A 5 -17.33 -2.98 26.75
N ASN A 6 -16.37 -3.58 27.42
CA ASN A 6 -15.04 -3.79 26.87
C ASN A 6 -15.01 -4.83 25.73
N LEU A 7 -15.93 -5.77 25.74
CA LEU A 7 -16.03 -6.77 24.67
C LEU A 7 -16.71 -6.22 23.42
N LEU A 8 -17.66 -5.32 23.57
CA LEU A 8 -18.39 -4.73 22.44
C LEU A 8 -17.59 -3.64 21.74
N SER A 9 -16.86 -2.82 22.50
CA SER A 9 -16.10 -1.70 21.96
C SER A 9 -14.95 -2.12 21.02
N PRO A 10 -14.11 -3.10 21.37
CA PRO A 10 -13.05 -3.53 20.46
C PRO A 10 -13.55 -4.11 19.15
N THR A 11 -14.65 -4.86 19.20
CA THR A 11 -15.23 -5.48 18.01
C THR A 11 -15.83 -4.44 17.06
N ALA A 12 -16.55 -3.45 17.60
CA ALA A 12 -17.11 -2.37 16.82
C ALA A 12 -16.03 -1.48 16.19
N VAL A 13 -14.98 -1.18 16.94
CA VAL A 13 -13.84 -0.38 16.47
C VAL A 13 -13.09 -1.16 15.39
N SER A 14 -12.83 -2.43 15.59
CA SER A 14 -12.17 -3.30 14.61
C SER A 14 -12.94 -3.36 13.29
N SER A 15 -14.27 -3.48 13.37
CA SER A 15 -15.10 -3.50 12.17
C SER A 15 -15.09 -2.17 11.41
N ARG A 16 -15.05 -1.05 12.12
CA ARG A 16 -14.96 0.28 11.51
C ARG A 16 -13.58 0.57 10.96
N GLU A 17 -12.53 0.15 11.66
CA GLU A 17 -11.16 0.31 11.19
C GLU A 17 -10.89 -0.53 9.95
N SER A 18 -11.47 -1.70 9.82
CA SER A 18 -11.32 -2.54 8.65
C SER A 18 -11.93 -1.94 7.38
N THR A 19 -12.92 -1.04 7.52
CA THR A 19 -13.55 -0.38 6.38
C THR A 19 -12.88 0.94 5.99
N SER A 20 -12.23 1.62 6.93
CA SER A 20 -11.70 2.97 6.69
C SER A 20 -10.17 3.06 6.65
N ALA A 21 -9.46 2.10 7.24
CA ALA A 21 -8.02 2.20 7.41
C ALA A 21 -7.30 1.14 6.58
N ARG A 22 -6.95 1.50 5.36
CA ARG A 22 -6.04 0.71 4.55
C ARG A 22 -4.60 1.12 4.80
N TRP A 23 -3.73 0.14 4.86
CA TRP A 23 -2.33 0.35 5.10
C TRP A 23 -1.56 0.52 3.80
N ILE A 24 -0.53 1.32 3.85
CA ILE A 24 0.44 1.46 2.77
C ILE A 24 1.69 0.68 3.16
N LEU A 25 2.06 -0.27 2.33
CA LEU A 25 3.33 -0.97 2.46
C LEU A 25 4.40 -0.15 1.75
N VAL A 26 5.55 0.05 2.41
CA VAL A 26 6.73 0.68 1.81
C VAL A 26 7.87 -0.33 1.86
N ALA A 27 8.15 -0.97 0.75
CA ALA A 27 9.20 -1.98 0.62
C ALA A 27 10.41 -1.42 -0.14
N ASP A 28 11.55 -1.37 0.51
CA ASP A 28 12.80 -0.87 -0.04
C ASP A 28 13.97 -1.56 0.66
N GLY A 29 14.89 -2.15 -0.10
CA GLY A 29 16.08 -2.80 0.46
C GLY A 29 17.00 -1.86 1.25
N ASP A 30 16.94 -0.56 0.98
CA ASP A 30 17.54 0.47 1.82
C ASP A 30 16.55 0.82 2.96
N GLU A 31 16.85 0.34 4.15
CA GLU A 31 16.01 0.53 5.33
C GLU A 31 15.79 2.01 5.66
N ALA A 32 16.81 2.84 5.51
CA ALA A 32 16.71 4.28 5.73
C ALA A 32 15.75 4.93 4.71
N ALA A 33 15.78 4.50 3.45
CA ALA A 33 14.87 4.97 2.42
C ALA A 33 13.43 4.54 2.71
N ALA A 34 13.21 3.29 3.11
CA ALA A 34 11.88 2.79 3.50
C ALA A 34 11.31 3.59 4.68
N ASN A 35 12.12 3.82 5.70
CA ASN A 35 11.71 4.59 6.88
C ASN A 35 11.40 6.06 6.54
N ARG A 36 12.16 6.66 5.63
CA ARG A 36 11.92 8.04 5.20
C ARG A 36 10.58 8.19 4.50
N VAL A 37 10.28 7.30 3.57
CA VAL A 37 9.01 7.31 2.85
C VAL A 37 7.85 7.02 3.80
N ALA A 38 7.95 5.98 4.61
CA ALA A 38 6.92 5.64 5.59
C ALA A 38 6.70 6.77 6.60
N GLY A 39 7.77 7.40 7.10
CA GLY A 39 7.68 8.54 8.00
C GLY A 39 6.96 9.74 7.40
N PHE A 40 7.24 10.05 6.14
CA PHE A 40 6.53 11.09 5.40
C PHE A 40 5.03 10.78 5.29
N LEU A 41 4.68 9.53 4.94
CA LEU A 41 3.29 9.12 4.80
C LEU A 41 2.55 9.14 6.14
N LEU A 42 3.19 8.70 7.22
CA LEU A 42 2.63 8.79 8.57
C LEU A 42 2.37 10.24 8.99
N HIS A 43 3.29 11.14 8.69
CA HIS A 43 3.12 12.57 8.94
C HIS A 43 1.96 13.16 8.13
N ALA A 44 1.75 12.66 6.93
CA ALA A 44 0.62 13.04 6.07
C ALA A 44 -0.70 12.31 6.44
N ARG A 45 -0.72 11.61 7.59
CA ARG A 45 -1.87 10.92 8.16
C ARG A 45 -2.30 9.64 7.42
N PHE A 46 -1.42 9.06 6.65
CA PHE A 46 -1.59 7.70 6.16
C PHE A 46 -1.02 6.70 7.16
N ARG A 47 -1.51 5.48 7.15
CA ARG A 47 -0.88 4.39 7.87
C ARG A 47 0.12 3.71 6.95
N ALA A 48 1.37 3.60 7.36
CA ALA A 48 2.43 3.06 6.53
C ALA A 48 3.35 2.14 7.33
N TYR A 49 3.75 1.04 6.68
CA TYR A 49 4.71 0.10 7.23
C TYR A 49 5.94 0.01 6.32
N PRO A 50 7.14 0.25 6.85
CA PRO A 50 8.38 -0.02 6.11
C PRO A 50 8.77 -1.49 6.21
N ALA A 51 9.35 -2.02 5.12
CA ALA A 51 9.94 -3.36 5.09
C ALA A 51 11.14 -3.36 4.14
N ALA A 52 12.28 -3.88 4.59
CA ALA A 52 13.48 -4.00 3.76
C ALA A 52 13.54 -5.35 3.03
N ARG A 53 12.79 -6.33 3.49
CA ARG A 53 12.73 -7.68 2.92
C ARG A 53 11.33 -7.97 2.41
N GLY A 54 11.26 -8.66 1.29
CA GLY A 54 9.98 -9.09 0.72
C GLY A 54 9.20 -10.03 1.63
N LEU A 55 9.90 -10.91 2.37
CA LEU A 55 9.23 -11.80 3.34
C LEU A 55 8.55 -11.03 4.46
N ASP A 56 9.16 -9.96 4.95
CA ASP A 56 8.54 -9.10 5.97
C ASP A 56 7.35 -8.33 5.38
N ALA A 57 7.48 -7.85 4.16
CA ALA A 57 6.39 -7.21 3.43
C ALA A 57 5.19 -8.14 3.27
N LEU A 58 5.43 -9.40 2.92
CA LEU A 58 4.37 -10.40 2.77
C LEU A 58 3.69 -10.73 4.10
N ARG A 59 4.44 -10.78 5.20
CA ARG A 59 3.86 -10.95 6.54
C ARG A 59 2.92 -9.81 6.89
N LEU A 60 3.32 -8.58 6.59
CA LEU A 60 2.48 -7.40 6.80
C LEU A 60 1.21 -7.45 5.95
N ALA A 61 1.33 -7.86 4.68
CA ALA A 61 0.21 -7.98 3.77
C ALA A 61 -0.82 -9.03 4.23
N ARG A 62 -0.38 -10.08 4.90
CA ARG A 62 -1.28 -11.12 5.44
C ARG A 62 -1.98 -10.68 6.71
N ARG A 63 -1.40 -9.76 7.48
CA ARG A 63 -1.95 -9.28 8.76
C ARG A 63 -2.81 -8.03 8.60
N HIS A 64 -2.52 -7.22 7.60
CA HIS A 64 -3.16 -5.92 7.42
C HIS A 64 -3.70 -5.81 6.00
N ARG A 65 -4.85 -5.20 5.88
CA ARG A 65 -5.40 -4.92 4.56
C ARG A 65 -4.65 -3.76 3.92
N LEU A 66 -3.97 -4.03 2.84
CA LEU A 66 -3.23 -3.03 2.10
C LEU A 66 -4.15 -2.28 1.13
N GLY A 67 -4.02 -0.97 1.08
CA GLY A 67 -4.66 -0.12 0.09
C GLY A 67 -3.71 0.25 -1.05
N LEU A 68 -2.41 0.16 -0.80
CA LEU A 68 -1.37 0.50 -1.77
C LEU A 68 -0.03 -0.06 -1.31
N ALA A 69 0.84 -0.37 -2.25
CA ALA A 69 2.23 -0.69 -1.99
C ALA A 69 3.15 0.22 -2.78
N VAL A 70 4.17 0.74 -2.12
CA VAL A 70 5.33 1.40 -2.74
C VAL A 70 6.48 0.40 -2.67
N VAL A 71 6.97 -0.06 -3.80
CA VAL A 71 7.92 -1.18 -3.87
C VAL A 71 9.14 -0.78 -4.69
N ASP A 72 10.32 -0.83 -4.07
CA ASP A 72 11.58 -0.70 -4.81
C ASP A 72 11.85 -1.95 -5.66
N VAL A 73 12.51 -1.76 -6.79
CA VAL A 73 12.86 -2.88 -7.69
C VAL A 73 13.82 -3.87 -7.05
N ASP A 74 14.59 -3.45 -6.05
CA ASP A 74 15.56 -4.28 -5.35
C ASP A 74 15.27 -4.32 -3.84
N LEU A 75 14.99 -5.51 -3.34
CA LEU A 75 14.88 -5.78 -1.91
C LEU A 75 16.06 -6.65 -1.47
N LEU A 76 16.22 -6.85 -0.16
CA LEU A 76 17.36 -7.61 0.36
C LEU A 76 17.30 -9.11 0.01
N ASP A 77 16.11 -9.66 -0.15
CA ASP A 77 15.87 -11.10 -0.31
C ASP A 77 15.17 -11.48 -1.62
N MET A 78 14.65 -10.52 -2.37
CA MET A 78 13.97 -10.78 -3.64
C MET A 78 13.92 -9.51 -4.49
N THR A 79 13.51 -9.63 -5.74
CA THR A 79 13.23 -8.47 -6.59
C THR A 79 11.89 -7.85 -6.24
N GLY A 80 11.72 -6.55 -6.52
CA GLY A 80 10.43 -5.89 -6.34
C GLY A 80 9.34 -6.49 -7.20
N CYS A 81 9.66 -6.90 -8.44
CA CYS A 81 8.70 -7.55 -9.32
C CYS A 81 8.19 -8.87 -8.73
N ASP A 82 9.05 -9.68 -8.14
CA ASP A 82 8.65 -10.91 -7.45
C ASP A 82 7.75 -10.61 -6.26
N LEU A 83 8.06 -9.59 -5.49
CA LEU A 83 7.20 -9.17 -4.38
C LEU A 83 5.82 -8.74 -4.89
N VAL A 84 5.75 -7.95 -5.93
CA VAL A 84 4.47 -7.48 -6.51
C VAL A 84 3.60 -8.66 -6.94
N ARG A 85 4.18 -9.66 -7.60
CA ARG A 85 3.43 -10.87 -8.00
C ARG A 85 2.83 -11.58 -6.79
N GLN A 86 3.61 -11.72 -5.72
CA GLN A 86 3.17 -12.40 -4.50
C GLN A 86 2.14 -11.56 -3.72
N LEU A 87 2.30 -10.24 -3.67
CA LEU A 87 1.31 -9.35 -3.06
C LEU A 87 -0.03 -9.43 -3.79
N ARG A 88 -0.02 -9.51 -5.11
CA ARG A 88 -1.25 -9.63 -5.92
C ARG A 88 -1.91 -11.01 -5.84
N ALA A 89 -1.18 -12.02 -5.42
CA ALA A 89 -1.80 -13.29 -5.05
C ALA A 89 -2.66 -13.15 -3.77
N ILE A 90 -2.29 -12.23 -2.89
CA ILE A 90 -3.04 -11.92 -1.66
C ILE A 90 -4.16 -10.90 -1.94
N GLU A 91 -3.84 -9.82 -2.65
CA GLU A 91 -4.75 -8.73 -3.02
C GLU A 91 -4.64 -8.45 -4.53
N PRO A 92 -5.48 -9.08 -5.36
CA PRO A 92 -5.35 -8.97 -6.82
C PRO A 92 -5.48 -7.56 -7.38
N ALA A 93 -6.23 -6.69 -6.73
CA ALA A 93 -6.46 -5.32 -7.16
C ALA A 93 -5.54 -4.29 -6.50
N LEU A 94 -4.49 -4.75 -5.81
CA LEU A 94 -3.58 -3.86 -5.08
C LEU A 94 -2.90 -2.86 -6.02
N PRO A 95 -3.09 -1.55 -5.83
CA PRO A 95 -2.32 -0.54 -6.55
C PRO A 95 -0.86 -0.57 -6.10
N VAL A 96 0.05 -0.52 -7.06
CA VAL A 96 1.49 -0.54 -6.80
C VAL A 96 2.16 0.63 -7.49
N VAL A 97 2.97 1.36 -6.73
CA VAL A 97 3.95 2.32 -7.23
C VAL A 97 5.33 1.67 -7.08
N MET A 98 6.09 1.59 -8.14
CA MET A 98 7.46 1.07 -8.07
C MET A 98 8.48 2.21 -8.10
N THR A 99 9.51 2.07 -7.28
CA THR A 99 10.64 2.99 -7.22
C THR A 99 11.92 2.28 -7.64
N THR A 100 12.85 3.02 -8.22
CA THR A 100 14.11 2.44 -8.69
C THR A 100 15.25 3.44 -8.69
N GLY A 101 16.46 2.97 -8.35
CA GLY A 101 17.71 3.62 -8.72
C GLY A 101 18.29 3.10 -10.04
N ASP A 102 17.61 2.16 -10.68
CA ASP A 102 18.02 1.51 -11.92
C ASP A 102 17.36 2.18 -13.12
N TYR A 103 18.16 2.54 -14.10
CA TYR A 103 17.68 3.20 -15.33
C TYR A 103 17.64 2.25 -16.54
N ARG A 104 17.81 0.95 -16.32
CA ARG A 104 17.75 -0.03 -17.43
C ARG A 104 16.32 -0.17 -17.95
N PRO A 105 16.12 -0.05 -19.28
CA PRO A 105 14.77 -0.16 -19.86
C PRO A 105 14.11 -1.51 -19.61
N THR A 106 14.88 -2.60 -19.51
CA THR A 106 14.35 -3.94 -19.26
C THR A 106 13.64 -4.06 -17.92
N THR A 107 14.17 -3.42 -16.88
CA THR A 107 13.54 -3.40 -15.55
C THR A 107 12.22 -2.64 -15.57
N GLU A 108 12.16 -1.52 -16.26
CA GLU A 108 10.94 -0.74 -16.41
C GLU A 108 9.87 -1.51 -17.19
N VAL A 109 10.24 -2.17 -18.29
CA VAL A 109 9.30 -2.97 -19.08
C VAL A 109 8.69 -4.09 -18.25
N GLU A 110 9.51 -4.82 -17.50
CA GLU A 110 9.03 -5.87 -16.61
C GLU A 110 8.05 -5.32 -15.57
N ALA A 111 8.39 -4.21 -14.92
CA ALA A 111 7.54 -3.56 -13.93
C ALA A 111 6.19 -3.13 -14.52
N ARG A 112 6.21 -2.50 -15.68
CA ARG A 112 4.98 -2.04 -16.35
C ARG A 112 4.07 -3.19 -16.79
N GLN A 113 4.63 -4.34 -17.15
CA GLN A 113 3.85 -5.53 -17.47
C GLN A 113 3.05 -6.06 -16.29
N LEU A 114 3.43 -5.70 -15.06
CA LEU A 114 2.68 -6.03 -13.85
C LEU A 114 1.47 -5.12 -13.62
N GLY A 115 1.22 -4.15 -14.49
CA GLY A 115 0.09 -3.23 -14.35
C GLY A 115 0.23 -2.28 -13.18
N ILE A 116 1.43 -1.82 -12.88
CA ILE A 116 1.69 -0.83 -11.82
C ILE A 116 1.09 0.53 -12.17
N VAL A 117 0.76 1.31 -11.14
CA VAL A 117 0.19 2.65 -11.32
C VAL A 117 1.25 3.64 -11.80
N GLN A 118 2.45 3.56 -11.24
CA GLN A 118 3.52 4.48 -11.55
C GLN A 118 4.89 3.83 -11.34
N TYR A 119 5.85 4.19 -12.19
CA TYR A 119 7.25 3.83 -12.08
C TYR A 119 8.06 5.11 -11.87
N THR A 120 8.78 5.20 -10.76
CA THR A 120 9.44 6.43 -10.32
C THR A 120 10.92 6.20 -10.06
N HIS A 121 11.77 7.04 -10.63
CA HIS A 121 13.21 7.00 -10.36
C HIS A 121 13.56 7.71 -9.05
N LYS A 122 14.53 7.17 -8.33
CA LYS A 122 15.10 7.82 -7.13
C LYS A 122 16.00 8.99 -7.54
N PRO A 123 16.05 10.07 -6.76
CA PRO A 123 15.40 10.29 -5.47
C PRO A 123 13.90 10.51 -5.63
N VAL A 124 13.12 9.90 -4.74
CA VAL A 124 11.65 10.00 -4.79
C VAL A 124 11.21 11.38 -4.33
N ASP A 125 10.41 12.05 -5.17
CA ASP A 125 9.70 13.25 -4.76
C ASP A 125 8.53 12.85 -3.86
N LEU A 126 8.73 13.00 -2.55
CA LEU A 126 7.76 12.58 -1.52
C LEU A 126 6.44 13.32 -1.63
N ARG A 127 6.49 14.61 -1.94
CA ARG A 127 5.28 15.42 -2.11
C ARG A 127 4.43 14.93 -3.27
N ARG A 128 5.07 14.65 -4.39
CA ARG A 128 4.40 14.08 -5.57
C ARG A 128 3.84 12.69 -5.30
N LEU A 129 4.61 11.86 -4.61
CA LEU A 129 4.15 10.54 -4.17
C LEU A 129 2.90 10.65 -3.30
N GLY A 130 2.90 11.54 -2.32
CA GLY A 130 1.73 11.79 -1.46
C GLY A 130 0.49 12.20 -2.23
N LEU A 131 0.64 13.02 -3.28
CA LEU A 131 -0.48 13.42 -4.14
C LEU A 131 -1.03 12.24 -4.96
N VAL A 132 -0.16 11.40 -5.48
CA VAL A 132 -0.57 10.18 -6.21
C VAL A 132 -1.34 9.24 -5.29
N ILE A 133 -0.84 9.02 -4.09
CA ILE A 133 -1.49 8.16 -3.08
C ILE A 133 -2.86 8.72 -2.69
N ALA A 134 -2.93 10.02 -2.43
CA ALA A 134 -4.20 10.67 -2.08
C ALA A 134 -5.25 10.51 -3.19
N ARG A 135 -4.87 10.61 -4.45
CA ARG A 135 -5.77 10.37 -5.60
C ARG A 135 -6.28 8.93 -5.65
N ILE A 136 -5.39 7.97 -5.43
CA ILE A 136 -5.77 6.55 -5.45
C ILE A 136 -6.80 6.26 -4.35
N PHE A 137 -6.57 6.77 -3.14
CA PHE A 137 -7.48 6.57 -2.02
C PHE A 137 -8.81 7.32 -2.18
N ALA A 138 -8.80 8.51 -2.77
CA ALA A 138 -10.02 9.25 -3.08
C ALA A 138 -10.87 8.51 -4.12
N ALA A 139 -10.26 8.03 -5.19
CA ALA A 139 -10.94 7.24 -6.23
C ALA A 139 -11.55 5.96 -5.67
N ASP A 140 -10.85 5.27 -4.79
CA ASP A 140 -11.36 4.08 -4.11
C ASP A 140 -12.55 4.39 -3.20
N ALA A 141 -12.49 5.50 -2.47
CA ALA A 141 -13.59 5.96 -1.63
C ALA A 141 -14.83 6.34 -2.46
N GLU A 142 -14.65 7.04 -3.57
CA GLU A 142 -15.73 7.38 -4.50
C GLU A 142 -16.40 6.14 -5.09
N LEU A 143 -15.60 5.17 -5.51
CA LEU A 143 -16.11 3.91 -6.04
C LEU A 143 -16.93 3.15 -4.99
N ARG A 144 -16.48 3.10 -3.76
CA ARG A 144 -17.22 2.47 -2.66
C ARG A 144 -18.54 3.17 -2.39
N LEU A 145 -18.54 4.49 -2.32
CA LEU A 145 -19.76 5.26 -2.14
C LEU A 145 -20.76 5.00 -3.27
N ALA A 146 -20.27 4.89 -4.50
CA ALA A 146 -21.12 4.57 -5.65
C ALA A 146 -21.72 3.16 -5.58
N LEU A 147 -20.94 2.19 -5.09
CA LEU A 147 -21.40 0.81 -4.93
C LEU A 147 -22.36 0.64 -3.76
N ASP A 148 -22.19 1.42 -2.69
CA ASP A 148 -23.02 1.39 -1.50
C ASP A 148 -24.28 2.28 -1.63
N ALA A 149 -24.34 3.12 -2.65
CA ALA A 149 -25.51 3.94 -2.91
C ALA A 149 -26.73 3.06 -3.16
N PRO A 150 -27.89 3.36 -2.54
CA PRO A 150 -29.12 2.65 -2.86
C PRO A 150 -29.39 2.80 -4.36
N GLY A 151 -29.56 1.68 -5.04
CA GLY A 151 -29.90 1.70 -6.45
C GLY A 151 -31.12 2.60 -6.71
N PRO A 152 -31.30 3.10 -7.93
CA PRO A 152 -32.48 3.90 -8.27
C PRO A 152 -33.69 3.07 -7.90
N GLY A 153 -34.38 3.54 -6.86
CA GLY A 153 -35.52 2.85 -6.28
C GLY A 153 -36.53 2.45 -7.35
N GLY A 154 -36.76 1.16 -7.37
CA GLY A 154 -37.86 0.64 -8.16
C GLY A 154 -39.19 1.10 -7.59
#